data_01655a2efaa33387b14424d0c138746b
#
_entry.id   01655a2efaa33387b14424d0c138746b
#
_cell.length_a   1.000
_cell.length_b   1.000
_cell.length_c   1.000
_cell.angle_alpha   90.00
_cell.angle_beta   90.00
_cell.angle_gamma   90.00
#
_symmetry.space_group_name_H-M   'P 1'
#
loop_
_entity.id
_entity.type
_entity.pdbx_description
1 polymer ?
#
loop_
_entity_poly.entity_id
_entity_poly.type
_entity_poly.pdbx_seq_one_letter_code
_entity_poly.pdbx_strand_id
1 'polypeptide(L)'
;MSFIIVVGGGQVGKNVTRTLLELGHEVVVLEQRRDRYLLLDEEFGHRARYGDGTELSVLEGAGIKRPAEIVVAVTGDDEDNIIICQLAKELYGVSKIVARVNDPRNQEHFDLLGVAPTVSATEMVMALVQHEMPQHELVHLVQLRPENLEIVEVEVGKECPAAGKRVEQLRLPGTARLISVMRDGNAEIAVGSTELRTGDQVLAILEPGGEPELRKLLVGEKKRQS
;
A
#
# COMPACT_ATOMS: atom_id res chain seq x y z
N MET A 1 -6.55 17.52 15.53
CA MET A 1 -5.13 17.93 15.49
C MET A 1 -4.34 16.85 16.18
N SER A 2 -3.51 16.12 15.45
CA SER A 2 -2.75 14.97 15.96
C SER A 2 -1.28 15.35 16.05
N PHE A 3 -0.54 14.77 17.01
CA PHE A 3 0.91 14.86 17.08
C PHE A 3 1.53 13.67 16.34
N ILE A 4 2.40 13.96 15.35
CA ILE A 4 2.97 12.98 14.43
C ILE A 4 4.49 13.13 14.39
N ILE A 5 5.20 12.00 14.47
CA ILE A 5 6.65 11.95 14.30
C ILE A 5 6.96 11.27 12.97
N VAL A 6 7.66 11.98 12.10
CA VAL A 6 8.15 11.46 10.82
C VAL A 6 9.64 11.17 10.97
N VAL A 7 10.07 9.95 10.72
CA VAL A 7 11.48 9.54 10.80
C VAL A 7 12.02 9.26 9.40
N GLY A 8 13.02 10.03 8.99
CA GLY A 8 13.60 10.05 7.66
C GLY A 8 13.24 11.32 6.90
N GLY A 9 14.20 12.23 6.75
CA GLY A 9 14.05 13.53 6.08
C GLY A 9 14.36 13.53 4.58
N GLY A 10 14.30 12.36 3.92
CA GLY A 10 14.39 12.26 2.47
C GLY A 10 13.19 12.90 1.76
N GLN A 11 13.11 12.78 0.43
CA GLN A 11 12.02 13.40 -0.35
C GLN A 11 10.62 12.98 0.13
N VAL A 12 10.43 11.71 0.48
CA VAL A 12 9.15 11.20 0.99
C VAL A 12 8.81 11.86 2.32
N GLY A 13 9.72 11.77 3.31
CA GLY A 13 9.46 12.31 4.65
C GLY A 13 9.28 13.83 4.65
N LYS A 14 10.08 14.56 3.85
CA LYS A 14 9.94 16.00 3.67
C LYS A 14 8.54 16.37 3.14
N ASN A 15 8.06 15.68 2.09
CA ASN A 15 6.75 15.96 1.51
C ASN A 15 5.61 15.55 2.45
N VAL A 16 5.72 14.39 3.12
CA VAL A 16 4.76 13.95 4.14
C VAL A 16 4.66 14.98 5.25
N THR A 17 5.81 15.47 5.76
CA THR A 17 5.85 16.51 6.81
C THR A 17 5.13 17.77 6.37
N ARG A 18 5.42 18.27 5.16
CA ARG A 18 4.78 19.48 4.62
C ARG A 18 3.27 19.32 4.54
N THR A 19 2.80 18.23 3.92
CA THR A 19 1.37 17.97 3.75
C THR A 19 0.64 17.85 5.09
N LEU A 20 1.24 17.16 6.07
CA LEU A 20 0.64 17.03 7.40
C LEU A 20 0.56 18.36 8.14
N LEU A 21 1.55 19.23 7.99
CA LEU A 21 1.53 20.60 8.54
C LEU A 21 0.43 21.46 7.88
N GLU A 22 0.28 21.36 6.55
CA GLU A 22 -0.79 22.05 5.80
C GLU A 22 -2.19 21.57 6.23
N LEU A 23 -2.33 20.31 6.61
CA LEU A 23 -3.56 19.75 7.18
C LEU A 23 -3.80 20.15 8.65
N GLY A 24 -2.90 20.93 9.26
CA GLY A 24 -3.05 21.46 10.63
C GLY A 24 -2.63 20.48 11.72
N HIS A 25 -1.85 19.45 11.41
CA HIS A 25 -1.26 18.56 12.41
C HIS A 25 0.00 19.15 13.04
N GLU A 26 0.33 18.74 14.25
CA GLU A 26 1.63 18.99 14.88
C GLU A 26 2.61 17.90 14.41
N VAL A 27 3.72 18.29 13.77
CA VAL A 27 4.66 17.34 13.18
C VAL A 27 6.07 17.64 13.62
N VAL A 28 6.82 16.60 13.97
CA VAL A 28 8.29 16.63 14.13
C VAL A 28 8.89 15.69 13.11
N VAL A 29 9.92 16.16 12.39
CA VAL A 29 10.68 15.34 11.44
C VAL A 29 12.10 15.11 11.95
N LEU A 30 12.52 13.82 11.95
CA LEU A 30 13.86 13.37 12.34
C LEU A 30 14.71 13.06 11.09
N GLU A 31 15.98 13.50 11.09
CA GLU A 31 16.94 13.18 10.03
C GLU A 31 18.34 13.00 10.64
N GLN A 32 18.98 11.86 10.34
CA GLN A 32 20.31 11.54 10.84
C GLN A 32 21.45 12.13 9.99
N ARG A 33 21.21 12.44 8.74
CA ARG A 33 22.20 13.04 7.85
C ARG A 33 22.22 14.57 8.01
N ARG A 34 23.35 15.09 8.43
CA ARG A 34 23.49 16.51 8.75
C ARG A 34 23.18 17.44 7.57
N ASP A 35 23.60 17.04 6.37
CA ASP A 35 23.34 17.80 5.13
C ASP A 35 21.84 17.94 4.85
N ARG A 36 21.08 16.88 5.02
CA ARG A 36 19.62 16.90 4.85
C ARG A 36 18.90 17.59 6.00
N TYR A 37 19.35 17.36 7.22
CA TYR A 37 18.80 18.06 8.39
C TYR A 37 18.84 19.57 8.22
N LEU A 38 19.96 20.15 7.77
CA LEU A 38 20.08 21.61 7.57
C LEU A 38 19.02 22.14 6.59
N LEU A 39 18.71 21.40 5.52
CA LEU A 39 17.65 21.79 4.58
C LEU A 39 16.25 21.69 5.19
N LEU A 40 16.04 20.73 6.08
CA LEU A 40 14.76 20.59 6.81
C LEU A 40 14.61 21.67 7.87
N ASP A 41 15.70 22.04 8.56
CA ASP A 41 15.71 23.08 9.58
C ASP A 41 15.43 24.46 8.95
N GLU A 42 15.98 24.72 7.75
CA GLU A 42 15.67 25.93 6.99
C GLU A 42 14.19 26.03 6.63
N GLU A 43 13.55 24.91 6.27
CA GLU A 43 12.15 24.87 5.83
C GLU A 43 11.15 24.78 6.99
N PHE A 44 11.41 23.91 7.98
CA PHE A 44 10.47 23.58 9.05
C PHE A 44 10.87 24.14 10.43
N GLY A 45 12.09 24.69 10.55
CA GLY A 45 12.60 25.26 11.77
C GLY A 45 12.63 24.25 12.92
N HIS A 46 12.17 24.67 14.09
CA HIS A 46 12.18 23.87 15.32
C HIS A 46 11.46 22.50 15.21
N ARG A 47 10.72 22.24 14.14
CA ARG A 47 10.06 20.97 13.87
C ARG A 47 11.03 19.93 13.30
N ALA A 48 12.14 20.36 12.71
CA ALA A 48 13.22 19.47 12.30
C ALA A 48 14.11 19.13 13.50
N ARG A 49 14.50 17.88 13.61
CA ARG A 49 15.41 17.40 14.65
C ARG A 49 16.52 16.57 14.01
N TYR A 50 17.73 16.84 14.45
CA TYR A 50 18.90 16.06 14.03
C TYR A 50 19.06 14.83 14.93
N GLY A 51 19.23 13.66 14.35
CA GLY A 51 19.56 12.44 15.08
C GLY A 51 19.07 11.16 14.37
N ASP A 52 19.54 10.04 14.89
CA ASP A 52 19.16 8.71 14.44
C ASP A 52 17.87 8.27 15.14
N GLY A 53 16.81 8.01 14.38
CA GLY A 53 15.52 7.60 14.91
C GLY A 53 15.50 6.21 15.54
N THR A 54 16.55 5.41 15.41
CA THR A 54 16.72 4.14 16.13
C THR A 54 17.23 4.33 17.55
N GLU A 55 17.70 5.54 17.90
CA GLU A 55 18.15 5.88 19.24
C GLU A 55 16.99 6.37 20.12
N LEU A 56 16.84 5.77 21.30
CA LEU A 56 15.79 6.13 22.27
C LEU A 56 15.84 7.61 22.66
N SER A 57 17.04 8.14 22.91
CA SER A 57 17.25 9.54 23.31
C SER A 57 16.76 10.52 22.24
N VAL A 58 16.92 10.18 20.97
CA VAL A 58 16.49 10.99 19.82
C VAL A 58 14.97 10.98 19.69
N LEU A 59 14.34 9.80 19.78
CA LEU A 59 12.87 9.67 19.80
C LEU A 59 12.25 10.42 21.01
N GLU A 60 12.87 10.33 22.19
CA GLU A 60 12.44 11.08 23.37
C GLU A 60 12.57 12.59 23.16
N GLY A 61 13.69 13.01 22.59
CA GLY A 61 13.90 14.42 22.22
C GLY A 61 12.91 14.94 21.17
N ALA A 62 12.41 14.06 20.30
CA ALA A 62 11.35 14.36 19.35
C ALA A 62 9.95 14.42 19.99
N GLY A 63 9.83 14.00 21.24
CA GLY A 63 8.58 14.07 22.00
C GLY A 63 7.73 12.82 21.98
N ILE A 64 8.29 11.64 21.67
CA ILE A 64 7.52 10.38 21.59
C ILE A 64 6.84 10.00 22.94
N LYS A 65 7.37 10.47 24.07
CA LYS A 65 6.75 10.31 25.40
C LYS A 65 5.46 11.13 25.59
N ARG A 66 5.26 12.16 24.80
CA ARG A 66 3.93 12.76 24.64
C ARG A 66 3.06 11.73 23.92
N PRO A 67 1.74 11.73 24.08
CA PRO A 67 0.92 10.79 23.33
C PRO A 67 1.00 11.09 21.81
N ALA A 68 2.11 10.64 21.19
CA ALA A 68 2.23 10.63 19.75
C ALA A 68 1.17 9.69 19.20
N GLU A 69 0.28 10.19 18.36
CA GLU A 69 -0.78 9.39 17.78
C GLU A 69 -0.25 8.50 16.65
N ILE A 70 0.75 9.02 15.92
CA ILE A 70 1.27 8.35 14.73
C ILE A 70 2.80 8.50 14.65
N VAL A 71 3.49 7.42 14.34
CA VAL A 71 4.90 7.42 13.91
C VAL A 71 4.98 6.92 12.48
N VAL A 72 5.66 7.68 11.62
CA VAL A 72 5.87 7.39 10.20
C VAL A 72 7.35 7.15 9.96
N ALA A 73 7.76 5.90 9.74
CA ALA A 73 9.13 5.51 9.43
C ALA A 73 9.33 5.42 7.92
N VAL A 74 10.06 6.39 7.35
CA VAL A 74 10.28 6.52 5.90
C VAL A 74 11.76 6.77 5.56
N THR A 75 12.63 6.14 6.33
CA THR A 75 14.07 6.15 6.06
C THR A 75 14.41 5.39 4.78
N GLY A 76 15.66 5.44 4.34
CA GLY A 76 16.14 4.65 3.20
C GLY A 76 16.51 3.21 3.55
N ASP A 77 16.34 2.81 4.81
CA ASP A 77 16.76 1.52 5.33
C ASP A 77 15.58 0.79 5.98
N ASP A 78 15.36 -0.47 5.59
CA ASP A 78 14.19 -1.23 6.05
C ASP A 78 14.36 -1.70 7.50
N GLU A 79 15.58 -2.05 7.91
CA GLU A 79 15.90 -2.44 9.27
C GLU A 79 15.64 -1.27 10.24
N ASP A 80 16.09 -0.07 9.88
CA ASP A 80 15.80 1.15 10.65
C ASP A 80 14.29 1.37 10.77
N ASN A 81 13.55 1.24 9.67
CA ASN A 81 12.10 1.44 9.68
C ASN A 81 11.38 0.43 10.60
N ILE A 82 11.83 -0.83 10.62
CA ILE A 82 11.32 -1.85 11.54
C ILE A 82 11.63 -1.47 12.99
N ILE A 83 12.89 -1.14 13.30
CA ILE A 83 13.31 -0.78 14.66
C ILE A 83 12.53 0.42 15.18
N ILE A 84 12.41 1.49 14.40
CA ILE A 84 11.68 2.70 14.75
C ILE A 84 10.22 2.37 15.09
N CYS A 85 9.56 1.60 14.23
CA CYS A 85 8.17 1.20 14.44
C CYS A 85 8.00 0.31 15.67
N GLN A 86 8.91 -0.64 15.89
CA GLN A 86 8.90 -1.50 17.08
C GLN A 86 9.11 -0.69 18.36
N LEU A 87 10.08 0.22 18.39
CA LEU A 87 10.29 1.11 19.54
C LEU A 87 9.06 1.96 19.80
N ALA A 88 8.48 2.57 18.77
CA ALA A 88 7.29 3.39 18.91
C ALA A 88 6.11 2.61 19.50
N LYS A 89 5.84 1.43 18.96
CA LYS A 89 4.70 0.59 19.35
C LYS A 89 4.89 -0.09 20.70
N GLU A 90 5.99 -0.85 20.85
CA GLU A 90 6.15 -1.74 22.00
C GLU A 90 6.69 -1.02 23.24
N LEU A 91 7.54 0.00 23.07
CA LEU A 91 8.12 0.71 24.20
C LEU A 91 7.33 1.96 24.59
N TYR A 92 6.83 2.71 23.61
CA TYR A 92 6.13 3.98 23.88
C TYR A 92 4.61 3.90 23.71
N GLY A 93 4.07 2.75 23.27
CA GLY A 93 2.61 2.55 23.16
C GLY A 93 1.95 3.41 22.08
N VAL A 94 2.68 3.81 21.05
CA VAL A 94 2.11 4.58 19.94
C VAL A 94 1.06 3.75 19.23
N SER A 95 -0.14 4.29 19.11
CA SER A 95 -1.30 3.55 18.62
C SER A 95 -1.26 3.25 17.12
N LYS A 96 -0.61 4.11 16.35
CA LYS A 96 -0.53 3.98 14.89
C LYS A 96 0.91 4.14 14.41
N ILE A 97 1.37 3.17 13.66
CA ILE A 97 2.67 3.21 12.99
C ILE A 97 2.45 3.05 11.49
N VAL A 98 3.26 3.70 10.69
CA VAL A 98 3.29 3.53 9.23
C VAL A 98 4.74 3.37 8.82
N ALA A 99 5.06 2.33 8.06
CA ALA A 99 6.41 2.09 7.59
C ALA A 99 6.50 2.03 6.06
N ARG A 100 7.57 2.62 5.54
CA ARG A 100 7.97 2.40 4.15
C ARG A 100 8.80 1.12 4.05
N VAL A 101 8.48 0.30 3.06
CA VAL A 101 9.29 -0.83 2.62
C VAL A 101 10.06 -0.41 1.36
N ASN A 102 11.39 -0.39 1.44
CA ASN A 102 12.24 -0.02 0.32
C ASN A 102 12.47 -1.21 -0.61
N ASP A 103 12.74 -2.39 -0.04
CA ASP A 103 12.88 -3.65 -0.78
C ASP A 103 11.65 -4.54 -0.54
N PRO A 104 10.83 -4.84 -1.57
CA PRO A 104 9.66 -5.70 -1.43
C PRO A 104 9.94 -7.06 -0.81
N ARG A 105 11.16 -7.59 -0.95
CA ARG A 105 11.57 -8.87 -0.34
C ARG A 105 11.56 -8.85 1.18
N ASN A 106 11.66 -7.67 1.78
CA ASN A 106 11.62 -7.49 3.23
C ASN A 106 10.20 -7.39 3.78
N GLN A 107 9.17 -7.35 2.94
CA GLN A 107 7.77 -7.21 3.36
C GLN A 107 7.38 -8.26 4.41
N GLU A 108 7.79 -9.51 4.21
CA GLU A 108 7.51 -10.60 5.15
C GLU A 108 8.08 -10.32 6.55
N HIS A 109 9.25 -9.67 6.65
CA HIS A 109 9.84 -9.30 7.94
C HIS A 109 8.99 -8.26 8.68
N PHE A 110 8.46 -7.25 7.98
CA PHE A 110 7.53 -6.29 8.58
C PHE A 110 6.26 -6.97 9.09
N ASP A 111 5.70 -7.89 8.31
CA ASP A 111 4.49 -8.63 8.69
C ASP A 111 4.72 -9.52 9.91
N LEU A 112 5.81 -10.30 9.94
CA LEU A 112 6.19 -11.17 11.06
C LEU A 112 6.40 -10.39 12.36
N LEU A 113 6.93 -9.17 12.26
CA LEU A 113 7.18 -8.28 13.40
C LEU A 113 5.96 -7.41 13.75
N GLY A 114 4.83 -7.59 13.07
CA GLY A 114 3.60 -6.85 13.32
C GLY A 114 3.70 -5.36 13.04
N VAL A 115 4.58 -4.95 12.10
CA VAL A 115 4.72 -3.58 11.62
C VAL A 115 3.78 -3.38 10.45
N ALA A 116 2.61 -2.85 10.72
CA ALA A 116 1.57 -2.55 9.73
C ALA A 116 0.80 -1.28 10.13
N PRO A 117 0.30 -0.50 9.17
CA PRO A 117 0.42 -0.67 7.72
C PRO A 117 1.81 -0.32 7.16
N THR A 118 2.14 -0.96 6.04
CA THR A 118 3.35 -0.71 5.26
C THR A 118 3.03 -0.17 3.87
N VAL A 119 3.97 0.58 3.28
CA VAL A 119 3.86 1.09 1.90
C VAL A 119 5.15 0.81 1.15
N SER A 120 5.05 0.07 0.03
CA SER A 120 6.15 -0.14 -0.91
C SER A 120 5.90 0.61 -2.21
N ALA A 121 6.70 1.66 -2.46
CA ALA A 121 6.62 2.40 -3.73
C ALA A 121 7.00 1.51 -4.92
N THR A 122 7.93 0.57 -4.74
CA THR A 122 8.35 -0.37 -5.78
C THR A 122 7.18 -1.27 -6.20
N GLU A 123 6.44 -1.83 -5.23
CA GLU A 123 5.25 -2.65 -5.53
C GLU A 123 4.17 -1.85 -6.25
N MET A 124 3.91 -0.61 -5.80
CA MET A 124 2.92 0.27 -6.45
C MET A 124 3.30 0.57 -7.91
N VAL A 125 4.58 0.90 -8.17
CA VAL A 125 5.05 1.17 -9.55
C VAL A 125 4.99 -0.11 -10.37
N MET A 126 5.38 -1.27 -9.83
CA MET A 126 5.33 -2.55 -10.54
C MET A 126 3.89 -2.94 -10.88
N ALA A 127 2.92 -2.71 -10.00
CA ALA A 127 1.50 -2.94 -10.28
C ALA A 127 1.03 -2.08 -11.47
N LEU A 128 1.41 -0.79 -11.50
CA LEU A 128 1.09 0.08 -12.63
C LEU A 128 1.76 -0.36 -13.94
N VAL A 129 3.04 -0.76 -13.89
CA VAL A 129 3.75 -1.28 -15.07
C VAL A 129 3.09 -2.56 -15.59
N GLN A 130 2.71 -3.47 -14.70
CA GLN A 130 2.00 -4.70 -15.08
C GLN A 130 0.63 -4.41 -15.70
N HIS A 131 -0.09 -3.41 -15.17
CA HIS A 131 -1.35 -2.95 -15.75
C HIS A 131 -1.20 -2.45 -17.21
N GLU A 132 -0.13 -1.72 -17.50
CA GLU A 132 0.15 -1.20 -18.86
C GLU A 132 0.71 -2.27 -19.83
N MET A 133 1.13 -3.43 -19.31
CA MET A 133 1.70 -4.49 -20.14
C MET A 133 0.62 -5.38 -20.77
N PRO A 134 0.53 -5.47 -22.14
CA PRO A 134 -0.58 -6.14 -22.83
C PRO A 134 -0.66 -7.67 -22.65
N GLN A 135 0.16 -8.26 -21.80
CA GLN A 135 0.27 -9.72 -21.64
C GLN A 135 -0.24 -10.25 -20.28
N HIS A 136 -0.74 -9.39 -19.42
CA HIS A 136 -1.24 -9.84 -18.12
C HIS A 136 -2.77 -9.93 -18.12
N GLU A 137 -3.25 -11.16 -18.12
CA GLU A 137 -4.68 -11.48 -18.05
C GLU A 137 -5.29 -11.18 -16.65
N LEU A 138 -4.44 -11.03 -15.61
CA LEU A 138 -4.82 -10.65 -14.25
C LEU A 138 -3.66 -9.89 -13.60
N VAL A 139 -3.96 -8.73 -13.02
CA VAL A 139 -3.00 -7.84 -12.37
C VAL A 139 -3.46 -7.52 -10.95
N HIS A 140 -2.57 -7.67 -9.98
CA HIS A 140 -2.80 -7.22 -8.60
C HIS A 140 -2.54 -5.72 -8.51
N LEU A 141 -3.57 -4.94 -8.19
CA LEU A 141 -3.47 -3.48 -8.08
C LEU A 141 -3.13 -3.03 -6.66
N VAL A 142 -3.82 -3.56 -5.66
CA VAL A 142 -3.66 -3.14 -4.26
C VAL A 142 -3.95 -4.31 -3.33
N GLN A 143 -3.10 -4.49 -2.33
CA GLN A 143 -3.40 -5.34 -1.18
C GLN A 143 -3.86 -4.47 -0.02
N LEU A 144 -5.09 -4.67 0.43
CA LEU A 144 -5.67 -3.97 1.57
C LEU A 144 -5.28 -4.70 2.86
N ARG A 145 -4.42 -4.08 3.63
CA ARG A 145 -4.00 -4.53 4.96
C ARG A 145 -4.59 -3.54 5.98
N PRO A 146 -5.18 -3.94 7.06
CA PRO A 146 -5.21 -5.25 7.73
C PRO A 146 -6.38 -6.16 7.33
N GLU A 147 -7.25 -5.77 6.39
CA GLU A 147 -8.45 -6.53 6.01
C GLU A 147 -8.14 -7.84 5.28
N ASN A 148 -6.87 -8.02 4.87
CA ASN A 148 -6.38 -9.16 4.11
C ASN A 148 -7.20 -9.40 2.83
N LEU A 149 -7.48 -8.32 2.09
CA LEU A 149 -8.19 -8.32 0.82
C LEU A 149 -7.27 -7.84 -0.29
N GLU A 150 -7.51 -8.33 -1.50
CA GLU A 150 -6.76 -7.96 -2.69
C GLU A 150 -7.70 -7.34 -3.72
N ILE A 151 -7.27 -6.26 -4.35
CA ILE A 151 -7.95 -5.70 -5.51
C ILE A 151 -7.16 -6.09 -6.74
N VAL A 152 -7.84 -6.75 -7.67
CA VAL A 152 -7.26 -7.23 -8.92
C VAL A 152 -8.03 -6.70 -10.11
N GLU A 153 -7.33 -6.54 -11.22
CA GLU A 153 -7.92 -6.30 -12.53
C GLU A 153 -7.73 -7.53 -13.40
N VAL A 154 -8.79 -7.93 -14.10
CA VAL A 154 -8.84 -9.15 -14.92
C VAL A 154 -9.45 -8.83 -16.27
N GLU A 155 -8.77 -9.17 -17.36
CA GLU A 155 -9.36 -9.11 -18.69
C GLU A 155 -10.22 -10.35 -18.98
N VAL A 156 -11.44 -10.12 -19.47
CA VAL A 156 -12.35 -11.20 -19.84
C VAL A 156 -11.86 -11.89 -21.13
N GLY A 157 -11.40 -13.12 -20.97
CA GLY A 157 -10.85 -13.92 -22.07
C GLY A 157 -11.89 -14.36 -23.10
N LYS A 158 -11.43 -14.67 -24.33
CA LYS A 158 -12.31 -15.09 -25.43
C LYS A 158 -13.05 -16.42 -25.20
N GLU A 159 -12.41 -17.37 -24.54
CA GLU A 159 -12.93 -18.72 -24.32
C GLU A 159 -13.23 -18.98 -22.83
N CYS A 160 -13.47 -17.91 -22.05
CA CYS A 160 -13.75 -18.07 -20.62
C CYS A 160 -15.23 -18.37 -20.34
N PRO A 161 -15.53 -19.02 -19.20
CA PRO A 161 -16.92 -19.33 -18.82
C PRO A 161 -17.81 -18.10 -18.61
N ALA A 162 -17.24 -16.92 -18.39
CA ALA A 162 -17.96 -15.69 -18.06
C ALA A 162 -18.38 -14.87 -19.29
N ALA A 163 -17.70 -15.04 -20.43
CA ALA A 163 -18.00 -14.26 -21.62
C ALA A 163 -19.45 -14.46 -22.11
N GLY A 164 -20.17 -13.36 -22.35
CA GLY A 164 -21.57 -13.35 -22.78
C GLY A 164 -22.58 -13.66 -21.68
N LYS A 165 -22.16 -13.74 -20.41
CA LYS A 165 -23.08 -13.99 -19.29
C LYS A 165 -23.23 -12.75 -18.42
N ARG A 166 -24.38 -12.65 -17.75
CA ARG A 166 -24.59 -11.65 -16.70
C ARG A 166 -23.91 -12.07 -15.41
N VAL A 167 -23.49 -11.10 -14.61
CA VAL A 167 -22.83 -11.33 -13.32
C VAL A 167 -23.64 -12.24 -12.41
N GLU A 168 -24.96 -12.08 -12.34
CA GLU A 168 -25.87 -12.93 -11.55
C GLU A 168 -25.91 -14.41 -11.98
N GLN A 169 -25.51 -14.70 -13.23
CA GLN A 169 -25.46 -16.05 -13.78
C GLN A 169 -24.10 -16.74 -13.53
N LEU A 170 -23.12 -15.95 -13.04
CA LEU A 170 -21.79 -16.48 -12.76
C LEU A 170 -21.76 -17.11 -11.36
N ARG A 171 -21.08 -18.24 -11.27
CA ARG A 171 -20.72 -18.84 -9.98
C ARG A 171 -19.41 -18.23 -9.50
N LEU A 172 -19.48 -16.97 -9.03
CA LEU A 172 -18.33 -16.33 -8.42
C LEU A 172 -17.88 -17.11 -7.19
N PRO A 173 -16.54 -17.21 -6.95
CA PRO A 173 -16.02 -17.70 -5.68
C PRO A 173 -16.65 -16.95 -4.52
N GLY A 174 -16.98 -17.64 -3.43
CA GLY A 174 -17.51 -16.98 -2.22
C GLY A 174 -16.59 -15.87 -1.69
N THR A 175 -15.31 -16.00 -1.97
CA THR A 175 -14.20 -15.13 -1.61
C THR A 175 -13.97 -13.95 -2.58
N ALA A 176 -14.76 -13.80 -3.65
CA ALA A 176 -14.58 -12.77 -4.65
C ALA A 176 -15.87 -11.98 -4.96
N ARG A 177 -15.72 -10.70 -5.27
CA ARG A 177 -16.80 -9.83 -5.77
C ARG A 177 -16.28 -8.97 -6.90
N LEU A 178 -17.09 -8.78 -7.95
CA LEU A 178 -16.81 -7.84 -9.02
C LEU A 178 -17.21 -6.43 -8.56
N ILE A 179 -16.35 -5.46 -8.80
CA ILE A 179 -16.56 -4.05 -8.41
C ILE A 179 -17.06 -3.26 -9.60
N SER A 180 -16.32 -3.32 -10.72
CA SER A 180 -16.65 -2.56 -11.94
C SER A 180 -16.19 -3.32 -13.18
N VAL A 181 -16.79 -2.92 -14.30
CA VAL A 181 -16.42 -3.39 -15.65
C VAL A 181 -16.08 -2.16 -16.48
N MET A 182 -14.91 -2.18 -17.10
CA MET A 182 -14.48 -1.16 -18.04
C MET A 182 -14.52 -1.70 -19.46
N ARG A 183 -15.18 -0.98 -20.35
CA ARG A 183 -15.33 -1.31 -21.77
C ARG A 183 -15.16 -0.05 -22.60
N ASP A 184 -14.29 -0.08 -23.59
CA ASP A 184 -14.02 1.05 -24.50
C ASP A 184 -13.77 2.37 -23.76
N GLY A 185 -13.03 2.32 -22.63
CA GLY A 185 -12.72 3.48 -21.79
C GLY A 185 -13.86 3.96 -20.88
N ASN A 186 -15.02 3.30 -20.89
CA ASN A 186 -16.15 3.61 -20.01
C ASN A 186 -16.26 2.57 -18.89
N ALA A 187 -16.23 3.04 -17.65
CA ALA A 187 -16.38 2.20 -16.46
C ALA A 187 -17.82 2.23 -15.95
N GLU A 188 -18.38 1.06 -15.63
CA GLU A 188 -19.65 0.91 -14.94
C GLU A 188 -19.51 0.03 -13.70
N ILE A 189 -20.33 0.28 -12.67
CA ILE A 189 -20.36 -0.57 -11.48
C ILE A 189 -20.95 -1.93 -11.86
N ALA A 190 -20.26 -3.02 -11.48
CA ALA A 190 -20.73 -4.37 -11.73
C ALA A 190 -21.93 -4.69 -10.85
N VAL A 191 -23.09 -4.90 -11.47
CA VAL A 191 -24.33 -5.33 -10.82
C VAL A 191 -24.78 -6.67 -11.41
N GLY A 192 -25.72 -7.36 -10.78
CA GLY A 192 -26.19 -8.67 -11.24
C GLY A 192 -26.59 -8.72 -12.73
N SER A 193 -27.18 -7.64 -13.25
CA SER A 193 -27.59 -7.51 -14.66
C SER A 193 -26.49 -7.15 -15.63
N THR A 194 -25.30 -6.76 -15.16
CA THR A 194 -24.15 -6.43 -16.02
C THR A 194 -23.68 -7.64 -16.81
N GLU A 195 -23.67 -7.53 -18.14
CA GLU A 195 -23.20 -8.58 -19.06
C GLU A 195 -21.71 -8.39 -19.32
N LEU A 196 -20.93 -9.45 -19.07
CA LEU A 196 -19.49 -9.48 -19.35
C LEU A 196 -19.23 -9.86 -20.80
N ARG A 197 -18.33 -9.13 -21.46
CA ARG A 197 -17.93 -9.40 -22.86
C ARG A 197 -16.43 -9.63 -22.92
N THR A 198 -16.01 -10.39 -23.91
CA THR A 198 -14.57 -10.57 -24.18
C THR A 198 -13.87 -9.22 -24.37
N GLY A 199 -12.73 -9.06 -23.70
CA GLY A 199 -11.96 -7.83 -23.71
C GLY A 199 -12.38 -6.78 -22.68
N ASP A 200 -13.45 -7.03 -21.91
CA ASP A 200 -13.78 -6.19 -20.76
C ASP A 200 -12.69 -6.29 -19.70
N GLN A 201 -12.32 -5.16 -19.12
CA GLN A 201 -11.47 -5.12 -17.92
C GLN A 201 -12.35 -5.09 -16.68
N VAL A 202 -12.22 -6.10 -15.84
CA VAL A 202 -13.05 -6.28 -14.64
C VAL A 202 -12.23 -6.03 -13.40
N LEU A 203 -12.63 -5.04 -12.60
CA LEU A 203 -12.07 -4.82 -11.28
C LEU A 203 -12.80 -5.71 -10.28
N ALA A 204 -12.05 -6.50 -9.52
CA ALA A 204 -12.57 -7.40 -8.51
C ALA A 204 -11.84 -7.26 -7.17
N ILE A 205 -12.55 -7.54 -6.09
CA ILE A 205 -11.98 -7.70 -4.75
C ILE A 205 -12.07 -9.17 -4.36
N LEU A 206 -11.01 -9.68 -3.76
CA LEU A 206 -10.94 -11.08 -3.34
C LEU A 206 -10.16 -11.26 -2.03
N GLU A 207 -10.48 -12.34 -1.33
CA GLU A 207 -9.68 -12.84 -0.23
C GLU A 207 -8.46 -13.62 -0.77
N PRO A 208 -7.36 -13.73 0.00
CA PRO A 208 -6.20 -14.50 -0.41
C PRO A 208 -6.56 -15.93 -0.80
N GLY A 209 -5.99 -16.37 -1.92
CA GLY A 209 -6.27 -17.69 -2.48
C GLY A 209 -7.51 -17.78 -3.38
N GLY A 210 -8.29 -16.69 -3.55
CA GLY A 210 -9.44 -16.65 -4.47
C GLY A 210 -9.05 -16.43 -5.94
N GLU A 211 -7.80 -16.03 -6.22
CA GLU A 211 -7.31 -15.74 -7.58
C GLU A 211 -7.46 -16.91 -8.57
N PRO A 212 -7.05 -18.16 -8.25
CA PRO A 212 -7.08 -19.24 -9.23
C PRO A 212 -8.49 -19.52 -9.77
N GLU A 213 -9.50 -19.45 -8.90
CA GLU A 213 -10.89 -19.68 -9.28
C GLU A 213 -11.45 -18.51 -10.10
N LEU A 214 -11.14 -17.27 -9.69
CA LEU A 214 -11.55 -16.08 -10.42
C LEU A 214 -10.90 -16.06 -11.82
N ARG A 215 -9.62 -16.35 -11.90
CA ARG A 215 -8.87 -16.45 -13.16
C ARG A 215 -9.47 -17.50 -14.08
N LYS A 216 -9.76 -18.69 -13.59
CA LYS A 216 -10.40 -19.75 -14.37
C LYS A 216 -11.76 -19.30 -14.92
N LEU A 217 -12.52 -18.52 -14.15
CA LEU A 217 -13.85 -18.05 -14.53
C LEU A 217 -13.79 -16.95 -15.60
N LEU A 218 -12.91 -15.96 -15.42
CA LEU A 218 -12.87 -14.73 -16.24
C LEU A 218 -11.87 -14.82 -17.40
N VAL A 219 -10.76 -15.55 -17.24
CA VAL A 219 -9.72 -15.69 -18.26
C VAL A 219 -9.89 -16.99 -19.05
N GLY A 220 -10.27 -18.07 -18.34
CA GLY A 220 -10.34 -19.43 -18.90
C GLY A 220 -9.10 -20.27 -18.58
N GLU A 221 -9.09 -21.52 -19.01
CA GLU A 221 -7.95 -22.42 -18.84
C GLU A 221 -6.93 -22.22 -19.97
N LYS A 222 -5.66 -21.96 -19.63
CA LYS A 222 -4.59 -22.00 -20.63
C LYS A 222 -4.50 -23.42 -21.18
N LYS A 223 -4.81 -23.63 -22.47
CA LYS A 223 -4.41 -24.86 -23.18
C LYS A 223 -2.88 -24.95 -23.05
N ARG A 224 -2.37 -25.94 -22.32
CA ARG A 224 -0.95 -26.31 -22.36
C ARG A 224 -0.60 -26.56 -23.82
N GLN A 225 0.19 -25.68 -24.39
CA GLN A 225 0.85 -25.99 -25.66
C GLN A 225 1.82 -27.15 -25.36
N SER A 226 1.51 -28.30 -25.99
CA SER A 226 2.35 -29.49 -26.01
C SER A 226 3.57 -29.25 -26.86
#